data_8577d40fbdcd6497a349491725cadd20
#
_entry.id   8577d40fbdcd6497a349491725cadd20
#
_cell.length_a   1.000
_cell.length_b   1.000
_cell.length_c   1.000
_cell.angle_alpha   90.00
_cell.angle_beta   90.00
_cell.angle_gamma   90.00
#
_symmetry.space_group_name_H-M   'P 1'
#
loop_
_entity.id
_entity.type
_entity.pdbx_description
1 polymer ?
#
loop_
_entity_poly.entity_id
_entity_poly.type
_entity_poly.pdbx_seq_one_letter_code
_entity_poly.pdbx_strand_id
1 'polypeptide(L)'
;MSYSASSESSIKVGIIGYGFSGKNIHSRLLAATPGLEVKTVCDKHASLQEGSPFTRVDNVDAVFDDPDIELVVIATPNLTHFPLAKAALLAGKNVVVDKPFTVTVAEAEELAALAIRQQRILCPFQNRRYDNNFLTVRKLLEEKALGEVRYFESSYTLFQPGVNAGWREKKTQGSGVWFDLGAHLIDQMVQLFGEPQQSVVTFDTQREGASSPDFFHGTFVYPSLRVVLHGTLLSAWEPPRFRINGTEGSFVKYGQDPQEAALVAGIEPGSPGWGHDELPGTLYRREGDKVIETTYHGVDGNYPAFYLQLRDALRGIVEPPVKVEQALTTMRIIENTPRL
;
A
#
# COMPACT_ATOMS: atom_id res chain seq x y z
N MET A 1 -18.18 -35.22 -15.79
CA MET A 1 -16.82 -35.49 -15.28
C MET A 1 -16.59 -34.58 -14.08
N SER A 2 -16.66 -35.12 -12.88
CA SER A 2 -16.43 -34.38 -11.64
C SER A 2 -14.92 -34.10 -11.52
N TYR A 3 -14.53 -32.86 -11.64
CA TYR A 3 -13.21 -32.44 -11.21
C TYR A 3 -13.11 -32.63 -9.70
N SER A 4 -12.36 -33.61 -9.26
CA SER A 4 -11.93 -33.71 -7.88
C SER A 4 -11.00 -32.52 -7.63
N ALA A 5 -11.45 -31.55 -6.83
CA ALA A 5 -10.57 -30.57 -6.25
C ALA A 5 -9.54 -31.34 -5.41
N SER A 6 -8.33 -31.49 -5.91
CA SER A 6 -7.20 -31.91 -5.09
C SER A 6 -7.10 -30.90 -3.97
N SER A 7 -7.18 -31.34 -2.73
CA SER A 7 -6.97 -30.52 -1.54
C SER A 7 -5.48 -30.12 -1.50
N GLU A 8 -5.14 -29.06 -2.23
CA GLU A 8 -3.82 -28.46 -2.10
C GLU A 8 -3.65 -28.01 -0.64
N SER A 9 -2.56 -28.39 -0.02
CA SER A 9 -2.23 -27.99 1.36
C SER A 9 -2.16 -26.47 1.45
N SER A 10 -2.64 -25.90 2.56
CA SER A 10 -2.52 -24.46 2.82
C SER A 10 -1.04 -24.06 2.95
N ILE A 11 -0.65 -22.99 2.29
CA ILE A 11 0.65 -22.34 2.46
C ILE A 11 0.71 -21.77 3.87
N LYS A 12 1.69 -22.19 4.67
CA LYS A 12 1.87 -21.73 6.03
C LYS A 12 2.62 -20.40 6.06
N VAL A 13 2.10 -19.45 6.82
CA VAL A 13 2.58 -18.07 6.89
C VAL A 13 3.09 -17.75 8.30
N GLY A 14 4.28 -17.14 8.37
CA GLY A 14 4.79 -16.48 9.56
C GLY A 14 4.65 -14.96 9.44
N ILE A 15 4.14 -14.29 10.48
CA ILE A 15 4.06 -12.83 10.55
C ILE A 15 5.10 -12.32 11.54
N ILE A 16 5.99 -11.43 11.12
CA ILE A 16 6.95 -10.76 11.99
C ILE A 16 6.49 -9.31 12.20
N GLY A 17 6.18 -8.96 13.46
CA GLY A 17 5.52 -7.72 13.84
C GLY A 17 4.00 -7.85 13.87
N TYR A 18 3.42 -7.77 15.08
CA TYR A 18 1.97 -7.90 15.29
C TYR A 18 1.37 -6.62 15.90
N GLY A 19 1.93 -5.48 15.47
CA GLY A 19 1.39 -4.15 15.72
C GLY A 19 0.13 -3.87 14.90
N PHE A 20 -0.12 -2.60 14.59
CA PHE A 20 -1.33 -2.20 13.88
C PHE A 20 -1.50 -2.94 12.54
N SER A 21 -0.48 -2.91 11.67
CA SER A 21 -0.56 -3.52 10.34
C SER A 21 -0.59 -5.04 10.39
N GLY A 22 0.32 -5.67 11.15
CA GLY A 22 0.35 -7.12 11.31
C GLY A 22 -0.95 -7.70 11.84
N LYS A 23 -1.54 -7.05 12.86
CA LYS A 23 -2.76 -7.51 13.50
C LYS A 23 -4.03 -7.17 12.70
N ASN A 24 -4.19 -5.90 12.31
CA ASN A 24 -5.48 -5.46 11.76
C ASN A 24 -5.56 -5.60 10.24
N ILE A 25 -4.44 -5.62 9.53
CA ILE A 25 -4.42 -5.71 8.08
C ILE A 25 -3.97 -7.10 7.62
N HIS A 26 -2.71 -7.46 7.83
CA HIS A 26 -2.15 -8.69 7.28
C HIS A 26 -2.83 -9.95 7.80
N SER A 27 -2.95 -10.12 9.14
CA SER A 27 -3.51 -11.36 9.68
C SER A 27 -4.98 -11.56 9.28
N ARG A 28 -5.74 -10.47 9.17
CA ARG A 28 -7.16 -10.53 8.77
C ARG A 28 -7.33 -10.84 7.29
N LEU A 29 -6.54 -10.22 6.42
CA LEU A 29 -6.55 -10.51 4.99
C LEU A 29 -6.08 -11.95 4.70
N LEU A 30 -5.04 -12.41 5.41
CA LEU A 30 -4.56 -13.80 5.31
C LEU A 30 -5.63 -14.80 5.77
N ALA A 31 -6.28 -14.55 6.90
CA ALA A 31 -7.35 -15.42 7.41
C ALA A 31 -8.55 -15.51 6.44
N ALA A 32 -8.84 -14.42 5.72
CA ALA A 32 -9.90 -14.39 4.71
C ALA A 32 -9.47 -14.94 3.34
N THR A 33 -8.22 -15.39 3.17
CA THR A 33 -7.69 -15.91 1.90
C THR A 33 -7.61 -17.43 1.92
N PRO A 34 -8.50 -18.15 1.24
CA PRO A 34 -8.47 -19.61 1.20
C PRO A 34 -7.12 -20.13 0.66
N GLY A 35 -6.51 -21.10 1.32
CA GLY A 35 -5.23 -21.68 0.94
C GLY A 35 -4.00 -20.94 1.49
N LEU A 36 -4.18 -19.90 2.31
CA LEU A 36 -3.15 -19.33 3.18
C LEU A 36 -3.55 -19.56 4.64
N GLU A 37 -2.59 -19.84 5.51
CA GLU A 37 -2.83 -20.09 6.93
C GLU A 37 -1.71 -19.49 7.77
N VAL A 38 -2.05 -18.56 8.66
CA VAL A 38 -1.09 -18.03 9.63
C VAL A 38 -0.78 -19.11 10.64
N LYS A 39 0.46 -19.60 10.66
CA LYS A 39 0.96 -20.61 11.62
C LYS A 39 1.57 -19.94 12.84
N THR A 40 2.39 -18.91 12.61
CA THR A 40 3.22 -18.30 13.67
C THR A 40 3.22 -16.78 13.57
N VAL A 41 3.13 -16.13 14.71
CA VAL A 41 3.31 -14.68 14.85
C VAL A 41 4.50 -14.41 15.74
N CYS A 42 5.48 -13.65 15.24
CA CYS A 42 6.64 -13.23 16.01
C CYS A 42 6.48 -11.77 16.46
N ASP A 43 6.25 -11.56 17.75
CA ASP A 43 6.20 -10.22 18.37
C ASP A 43 6.37 -10.36 19.89
N LYS A 44 7.31 -9.60 20.45
CA LYS A 44 7.61 -9.63 21.90
C LYS A 44 6.48 -9.08 22.78
N HIS A 45 5.64 -8.20 22.21
CA HIS A 45 4.62 -7.46 22.93
C HIS A 45 3.19 -7.88 22.55
N ALA A 46 3.02 -8.78 21.59
CA ALA A 46 1.70 -9.19 21.17
C ALA A 46 0.99 -9.96 22.28
N SER A 47 -0.21 -9.50 22.62
CA SER A 47 -1.16 -10.29 23.40
C SER A 47 -2.08 -11.04 22.43
N LEU A 48 -2.01 -12.36 22.42
CA LEU A 48 -2.96 -13.18 21.68
C LEU A 48 -4.18 -13.44 22.56
N GLN A 49 -5.34 -13.49 21.91
CA GLN A 49 -6.56 -13.95 22.59
C GLN A 49 -6.46 -15.47 22.87
N GLU A 50 -7.08 -15.92 23.94
CA GLU A 50 -7.23 -17.35 24.22
C GLU A 50 -7.95 -18.02 23.05
N GLY A 51 -7.40 -19.15 22.57
CA GLY A 51 -7.93 -19.83 21.38
C GLY A 51 -7.46 -19.26 20.03
N SER A 52 -6.47 -18.36 19.99
CA SER A 52 -5.86 -17.93 18.74
C SER A 52 -5.40 -19.12 17.90
N PRO A 53 -5.67 -19.14 16.58
CA PRO A 53 -5.34 -20.29 15.73
C PRO A 53 -3.84 -20.40 15.40
N PHE A 54 -3.02 -19.47 15.83
CA PHE A 54 -1.58 -19.41 15.55
C PHE A 54 -0.73 -19.31 16.81
N THR A 55 0.51 -19.79 16.73
CA THR A 55 1.48 -19.75 17.84
C THR A 55 2.16 -18.39 17.89
N ARG A 56 2.36 -17.85 19.09
CA ARG A 56 3.21 -16.67 19.32
C ARG A 56 4.63 -17.08 19.70
N VAL A 57 5.60 -16.45 19.08
CA VAL A 57 7.01 -16.54 19.43
C VAL A 57 7.61 -15.13 19.63
N ASP A 58 8.73 -15.01 20.30
CA ASP A 58 9.45 -13.76 20.55
C ASP A 58 10.81 -13.68 19.84
N ASN A 59 11.22 -14.77 19.17
CA ASN A 59 12.42 -14.85 18.36
C ASN A 59 12.08 -15.12 16.89
N VAL A 60 12.66 -14.33 15.98
CA VAL A 60 12.45 -14.45 14.53
C VAL A 60 13.00 -15.76 13.97
N ASP A 61 14.05 -16.33 14.59
CA ASP A 61 14.63 -17.59 14.16
C ASP A 61 13.62 -18.74 14.22
N ALA A 62 12.69 -18.70 15.20
CA ALA A 62 11.59 -19.66 15.27
C ALA A 62 10.63 -19.62 14.07
N VAL A 63 10.63 -18.49 13.32
CA VAL A 63 9.88 -18.39 12.06
C VAL A 63 10.74 -18.80 10.87
N PHE A 64 12.02 -18.43 10.88
CA PHE A 64 12.93 -18.71 9.76
C PHE A 64 13.32 -20.18 9.69
N ASP A 65 13.56 -20.82 10.84
CA ASP A 65 13.98 -22.23 10.93
C ASP A 65 12.82 -23.23 10.82
N ASP A 66 11.57 -22.76 10.89
CA ASP A 66 10.40 -23.62 10.75
C ASP A 66 10.24 -24.08 9.29
N PRO A 67 10.42 -25.37 8.98
CA PRO A 67 10.38 -25.87 7.60
C PRO A 67 8.98 -25.81 6.98
N ASP A 68 7.93 -25.74 7.79
CA ASP A 68 6.57 -25.68 7.27
C ASP A 68 6.20 -24.27 6.82
N ILE A 69 6.85 -23.22 7.31
CA ILE A 69 6.58 -21.84 6.93
C ILE A 69 7.20 -21.58 5.55
N GLU A 70 6.34 -21.28 4.58
CA GLU A 70 6.72 -21.01 3.19
C GLU A 70 6.76 -19.49 2.88
N LEU A 71 5.93 -18.71 3.57
CA LEU A 71 5.80 -17.27 3.39
C LEU A 71 6.03 -16.54 4.70
N VAL A 72 6.84 -15.49 4.68
CA VAL A 72 7.04 -14.58 5.82
C VAL A 72 6.50 -13.20 5.46
N VAL A 73 5.65 -12.64 6.32
CA VAL A 73 5.15 -11.28 6.23
C VAL A 73 5.87 -10.42 7.25
N ILE A 74 6.51 -9.34 6.80
CA ILE A 74 7.24 -8.40 7.65
C ILE A 74 6.41 -7.13 7.79
N ALA A 75 5.88 -6.89 9.00
CA ALA A 75 5.01 -5.77 9.35
C ALA A 75 5.56 -5.02 10.59
N THR A 76 6.85 -4.76 10.57
CA THR A 76 7.64 -4.14 11.64
C THR A 76 7.93 -2.66 11.32
N PRO A 77 8.60 -1.88 12.18
CA PRO A 77 9.06 -0.53 11.82
C PRO A 77 10.02 -0.51 10.63
N ASN A 78 9.93 0.52 9.80
CA ASN A 78 10.60 0.65 8.50
C ASN A 78 12.09 0.27 8.47
N LEU A 79 12.86 0.69 9.47
CA LEU A 79 14.32 0.39 9.56
C LEU A 79 14.63 -1.11 9.70
N THR A 80 13.65 -1.91 10.08
CA THR A 80 13.83 -3.36 10.25
C THR A 80 13.37 -4.18 9.05
N HIS A 81 12.74 -3.55 8.05
CA HIS A 81 12.27 -4.25 6.85
C HIS A 81 13.42 -4.94 6.10
N PHE A 82 14.48 -4.19 5.79
CA PHE A 82 15.62 -4.72 5.07
C PHE A 82 16.31 -5.89 5.78
N PRO A 83 16.79 -5.78 7.03
CA PRO A 83 17.51 -6.87 7.69
C PRO A 83 16.63 -8.12 7.88
N LEU A 84 15.34 -7.96 8.17
CA LEU A 84 14.43 -9.09 8.34
C LEU A 84 14.09 -9.77 7.00
N ALA A 85 13.83 -8.99 5.94
CA ALA A 85 13.58 -9.53 4.61
C ALA A 85 14.79 -10.28 4.07
N LYS A 86 16.01 -9.73 4.27
CA LYS A 86 17.27 -10.38 3.90
C LYS A 86 17.45 -11.71 4.62
N ALA A 87 17.21 -11.75 5.93
CA ALA A 87 17.33 -12.99 6.72
C ALA A 87 16.28 -14.03 6.28
N ALA A 88 15.03 -13.63 6.06
CA ALA A 88 13.97 -14.52 5.58
C ALA A 88 14.31 -15.13 4.20
N LEU A 89 14.79 -14.31 3.25
CA LEU A 89 15.21 -14.79 1.93
C LEU A 89 16.39 -15.77 2.03
N LEU A 90 17.39 -15.50 2.88
CA LEU A 90 18.52 -16.40 3.13
C LEU A 90 18.08 -17.72 3.77
N ALA A 91 17.04 -17.71 4.59
CA ALA A 91 16.38 -18.90 5.13
C ALA A 91 15.47 -19.62 4.11
N GLY A 92 15.49 -19.19 2.84
CA GLY A 92 14.72 -19.82 1.77
C GLY A 92 13.21 -19.55 1.81
N LYS A 93 12.77 -18.51 2.50
CA LYS A 93 11.34 -18.13 2.59
C LYS A 93 10.95 -17.17 1.45
N ASN A 94 9.69 -17.26 1.00
CA ASN A 94 9.08 -16.17 0.24
C ASN A 94 8.71 -15.04 1.20
N VAL A 95 8.72 -13.79 0.73
CA VAL A 95 8.61 -12.65 1.64
C VAL A 95 7.62 -11.61 1.12
N VAL A 96 6.71 -11.16 1.99
CA VAL A 96 5.96 -9.91 1.86
C VAL A 96 6.59 -8.89 2.81
N VAL A 97 6.86 -7.70 2.31
CA VAL A 97 7.35 -6.58 3.12
C VAL A 97 6.32 -5.46 3.10
N ASP A 98 5.91 -5.00 4.28
CA ASP A 98 5.01 -3.83 4.41
C ASP A 98 5.65 -2.57 3.81
N LYS A 99 4.87 -1.54 3.56
CA LYS A 99 5.35 -0.26 3.02
C LYS A 99 5.91 0.65 4.15
N PRO A 100 6.86 1.54 3.83
CA PRO A 100 7.65 1.56 2.60
C PRO A 100 8.51 0.30 2.49
N PHE A 101 8.76 -0.16 1.28
CA PHE A 101 9.46 -1.42 1.04
C PHE A 101 10.81 -1.50 1.78
N THR A 102 11.62 -0.45 1.65
CA THR A 102 12.87 -0.23 2.38
C THR A 102 13.01 1.25 2.73
N VAL A 103 14.11 1.64 3.35
CA VAL A 103 14.40 3.06 3.61
C VAL A 103 15.40 3.68 2.64
N THR A 104 16.12 2.85 1.86
CA THR A 104 17.01 3.27 0.79
C THR A 104 16.82 2.46 -0.48
N VAL A 105 17.21 3.01 -1.62
CA VAL A 105 17.22 2.31 -2.91
C VAL A 105 18.23 1.15 -2.89
N ALA A 106 19.40 1.36 -2.28
CA ALA A 106 20.44 0.33 -2.19
C ALA A 106 19.95 -0.94 -1.47
N GLU A 107 19.22 -0.77 -0.35
CA GLU A 107 18.59 -1.88 0.35
C GLU A 107 17.56 -2.62 -0.54
N ALA A 108 16.74 -1.87 -1.26
CA ALA A 108 15.74 -2.45 -2.16
C ALA A 108 16.38 -3.24 -3.31
N GLU A 109 17.46 -2.71 -3.92
CA GLU A 109 18.21 -3.38 -4.98
C GLU A 109 18.91 -4.65 -4.48
N GLU A 110 19.47 -4.63 -3.27
CA GLU A 110 20.09 -5.81 -2.66
C GLU A 110 19.05 -6.91 -2.41
N LEU A 111 17.87 -6.57 -1.87
CA LEU A 111 16.79 -7.53 -1.66
C LEU A 111 16.28 -8.12 -2.99
N ALA A 112 16.09 -7.29 -4.01
CA ALA A 112 15.68 -7.75 -5.33
C ALA A 112 16.67 -8.76 -5.93
N ALA A 113 17.97 -8.44 -5.89
CA ALA A 113 19.01 -9.34 -6.35
C ALA A 113 19.09 -10.63 -5.53
N LEU A 114 18.87 -10.54 -4.21
CA LEU A 114 18.86 -11.71 -3.32
C LEU A 114 17.68 -12.62 -3.61
N ALA A 115 16.48 -12.09 -3.79
CA ALA A 115 15.26 -12.85 -4.09
C ALA A 115 15.46 -13.69 -5.38
N ILE A 116 16.05 -13.08 -6.43
CA ILE A 116 16.39 -13.79 -7.67
C ILE A 116 17.38 -14.92 -7.40
N ARG A 117 18.47 -14.67 -6.67
CA ARG A 117 19.48 -15.71 -6.35
C ARG A 117 18.91 -16.87 -5.56
N GLN A 118 18.00 -16.57 -4.63
CA GLN A 118 17.33 -17.57 -3.79
C GLN A 118 16.13 -18.23 -4.48
N GLN A 119 15.74 -17.78 -5.67
CA GLN A 119 14.54 -18.23 -6.38
C GLN A 119 13.30 -18.15 -5.50
N ARG A 120 13.13 -17.02 -4.81
CA ARG A 120 12.00 -16.75 -3.92
C ARG A 120 11.23 -15.52 -4.37
N ILE A 121 9.94 -15.55 -4.10
CA ILE A 121 9.06 -14.39 -4.32
C ILE A 121 9.34 -13.38 -3.20
N LEU A 122 9.63 -12.15 -3.61
CA LEU A 122 9.68 -10.97 -2.76
C LEU A 122 8.62 -10.01 -3.26
N CYS A 123 7.62 -9.73 -2.43
CA CYS A 123 6.46 -8.96 -2.82
C CYS A 123 6.24 -7.77 -1.87
N PRO A 124 6.47 -6.53 -2.28
CA PRO A 124 6.11 -5.34 -1.51
C PRO A 124 4.60 -5.21 -1.34
N PHE A 125 4.15 -4.81 -0.14
CA PHE A 125 2.73 -4.71 0.17
C PHE A 125 2.16 -3.34 -0.23
N GLN A 126 1.78 -3.19 -1.49
CA GLN A 126 1.13 -1.98 -2.01
C GLN A 126 -0.39 -2.16 -2.06
N ASN A 127 -1.01 -2.32 -0.88
CA ASN A 127 -2.44 -2.60 -0.75
C ASN A 127 -3.33 -1.49 -1.33
N ARG A 128 -2.89 -0.23 -1.31
CA ARG A 128 -3.69 0.90 -1.82
C ARG A 128 -3.84 0.94 -3.34
N ARG A 129 -3.22 -0.01 -4.07
CA ARG A 129 -3.58 -0.31 -5.47
C ARG A 129 -4.99 -0.89 -5.60
N TYR A 130 -5.55 -1.37 -4.49
CA TYR A 130 -6.88 -1.96 -4.38
C TYR A 130 -7.86 -1.07 -3.61
N ASP A 131 -7.51 0.20 -3.36
CA ASP A 131 -8.43 1.21 -2.84
C ASP A 131 -9.55 1.46 -3.87
N ASN A 132 -10.79 1.56 -3.42
CA ASN A 132 -11.96 1.82 -4.27
C ASN A 132 -11.79 3.09 -5.12
N ASN A 133 -11.28 4.16 -4.53
CA ASN A 133 -11.08 5.45 -5.18
C ASN A 133 -9.97 5.38 -6.25
N PHE A 134 -8.89 4.61 -6.01
CA PHE A 134 -7.83 4.38 -7.00
C PHE A 134 -8.32 3.49 -8.15
N LEU A 135 -9.04 2.41 -7.85
CA LEU A 135 -9.64 1.55 -8.87
C LEU A 135 -10.63 2.32 -9.74
N THR A 136 -11.41 3.22 -9.13
CA THR A 136 -12.33 4.13 -9.82
C THR A 136 -11.59 5.06 -10.78
N VAL A 137 -10.51 5.71 -10.31
CA VAL A 137 -9.67 6.57 -11.16
C VAL A 137 -9.05 5.78 -12.30
N ARG A 138 -8.51 4.60 -12.04
CA ARG A 138 -7.95 3.74 -13.09
C ARG A 138 -8.97 3.42 -14.17
N LYS A 139 -10.18 2.98 -13.78
CA LYS A 139 -11.29 2.73 -14.70
C LYS A 139 -11.66 3.97 -15.51
N LEU A 140 -11.79 5.13 -14.87
CA LEU A 140 -12.09 6.40 -15.53
C LEU A 140 -11.06 6.76 -16.62
N LEU A 141 -9.76 6.53 -16.34
CA LEU A 141 -8.70 6.78 -17.30
C LEU A 141 -8.65 5.76 -18.43
N GLU A 142 -8.90 4.49 -18.15
CA GLU A 142 -9.03 3.40 -19.15
C GLU A 142 -10.18 3.66 -20.11
N GLU A 143 -11.32 4.17 -19.62
CA GLU A 143 -12.48 4.59 -20.40
C GLU A 143 -12.24 5.86 -21.22
N LYS A 144 -11.11 6.56 -21.00
CA LYS A 144 -10.79 7.88 -21.58
C LYS A 144 -11.89 8.92 -21.35
N ALA A 145 -12.60 8.82 -20.24
CA ALA A 145 -13.75 9.67 -19.94
C ALA A 145 -13.41 11.16 -19.82
N LEU A 146 -12.13 11.52 -19.67
CA LEU A 146 -11.62 12.89 -19.59
C LEU A 146 -10.83 13.32 -20.84
N GLY A 147 -10.75 12.48 -21.87
CA GLY A 147 -9.80 12.67 -22.96
C GLY A 147 -8.35 12.52 -22.47
N GLU A 148 -7.44 13.37 -22.95
CA GLU A 148 -6.04 13.37 -22.49
C GLU A 148 -5.91 14.10 -21.15
N VAL A 149 -5.41 13.43 -20.13
CA VAL A 149 -5.18 14.03 -18.80
C VAL A 149 -4.04 15.05 -18.88
N ARG A 150 -4.28 16.24 -18.35
CA ARG A 150 -3.30 17.35 -18.31
C ARG A 150 -2.89 17.72 -16.89
N TYR A 151 -3.74 17.44 -15.94
CA TYR A 151 -3.49 17.67 -14.52
C TYR A 151 -4.07 16.54 -13.69
N PHE A 152 -3.30 16.08 -12.74
CA PHE A 152 -3.70 15.08 -11.76
C PHE A 152 -3.21 15.51 -10.39
N GLU A 153 -4.10 15.53 -9.43
CA GLU A 153 -3.78 15.79 -8.03
C GLU A 153 -4.33 14.66 -7.16
N SER A 154 -3.50 14.21 -6.23
CA SER A 154 -3.86 13.20 -5.24
C SER A 154 -3.42 13.69 -3.86
N SER A 155 -4.37 13.80 -2.95
CA SER A 155 -4.16 14.27 -1.58
C SER A 155 -4.47 13.18 -0.57
N TYR A 156 -3.62 13.06 0.44
CA TYR A 156 -3.87 12.21 1.60
C TYR A 156 -3.66 13.05 2.87
N THR A 157 -4.76 13.46 3.48
CA THR A 157 -4.73 14.39 4.61
C THR A 157 -5.38 13.78 5.83
N LEU A 158 -4.83 14.09 6.99
CA LEU A 158 -5.34 13.71 8.30
C LEU A 158 -5.36 14.92 9.23
N PHE A 159 -6.17 14.85 10.29
CA PHE A 159 -6.14 15.85 11.35
C PHE A 159 -5.66 15.22 12.66
N GLN A 160 -4.36 15.32 12.88
CA GLN A 160 -3.66 14.79 14.06
C GLN A 160 -2.78 15.88 14.67
N PRO A 161 -3.35 16.92 15.32
CA PRO A 161 -2.57 18.06 15.83
C PRO A 161 -1.61 17.68 16.97
N GLY A 162 -1.90 16.60 17.70
CA GLY A 162 -1.01 16.06 18.73
C GLY A 162 0.09 15.19 18.16
N VAL A 163 1.27 15.22 18.78
CA VAL A 163 2.41 14.36 18.45
C VAL A 163 2.40 13.14 19.35
N ASN A 164 2.47 11.95 18.76
CA ASN A 164 2.50 10.69 19.48
C ASN A 164 3.95 10.24 19.77
N ALA A 165 4.15 9.44 20.81
CA ALA A 165 5.46 8.88 21.14
C ALA A 165 5.95 7.77 20.19
N GLY A 166 5.21 7.48 19.11
CA GLY A 166 5.49 6.42 18.16
C GLY A 166 6.78 6.62 17.35
N TRP A 167 7.30 5.54 16.79
CA TRP A 167 8.51 5.57 15.96
C TRP A 167 8.40 6.45 14.70
N ARG A 168 7.16 6.61 14.16
CA ARG A 168 6.89 7.47 13.00
C ARG A 168 7.15 8.96 13.26
N GLU A 169 7.06 9.38 14.52
CA GLU A 169 7.27 10.77 14.93
C GLU A 169 8.74 11.07 15.26
N LYS A 170 9.58 10.04 15.36
CA LYS A 170 11.01 10.22 15.66
C LYS A 170 11.75 10.66 14.40
N LYS A 171 12.74 11.57 14.57
CA LYS A 171 13.63 11.99 13.48
C LYS A 171 14.60 10.84 13.13
N THR A 172 14.14 9.86 12.36
CA THR A 172 14.93 8.74 11.88
C THR A 172 14.76 8.59 10.37
N GLN A 173 15.70 7.92 9.72
CA GLN A 173 15.56 7.61 8.30
C GLN A 173 14.29 6.78 8.06
N GLY A 174 13.54 7.09 7.01
CA GLY A 174 12.28 6.42 6.72
C GLY A 174 11.09 6.84 7.57
N SER A 175 11.20 7.94 8.37
CA SER A 175 10.10 8.52 9.13
C SER A 175 9.44 9.69 8.40
N GLY A 176 8.32 10.16 8.97
CA GLY A 176 7.54 11.28 8.45
C GLY A 176 6.57 10.88 7.33
N VAL A 177 5.70 11.82 7.00
CA VAL A 177 4.56 11.59 6.08
C VAL A 177 4.97 11.24 4.65
N TRP A 178 6.20 11.60 4.23
CA TRP A 178 6.70 11.24 2.90
C TRP A 178 6.89 9.73 2.73
N PHE A 179 7.46 9.07 3.73
CA PHE A 179 7.58 7.62 3.74
C PHE A 179 6.28 6.92 4.12
N ASP A 180 5.43 7.55 4.94
CA ASP A 180 4.18 6.95 5.39
C ASP A 180 3.05 7.11 4.34
N LEU A 181 2.72 8.33 3.96
CA LEU A 181 1.64 8.63 3.01
C LEU A 181 2.15 8.77 1.57
N GLY A 182 3.31 9.41 1.39
CA GLY A 182 3.90 9.65 0.07
C GLY A 182 4.21 8.37 -0.69
N ALA A 183 4.68 7.32 -0.01
CA ALA A 183 4.95 6.02 -0.62
C ALA A 183 3.72 5.45 -1.36
N HIS A 184 2.52 5.61 -0.79
CA HIS A 184 1.27 5.18 -1.43
C HIS A 184 0.91 6.05 -2.64
N LEU A 185 1.02 7.38 -2.49
CA LEU A 185 0.65 8.30 -3.56
C LEU A 185 1.59 8.18 -4.76
N ILE A 186 2.90 7.99 -4.50
CA ILE A 186 3.91 7.78 -5.54
C ILE A 186 3.66 6.46 -6.26
N ASP A 187 3.41 5.38 -5.51
CA ASP A 187 3.10 4.08 -6.12
C ASP A 187 1.87 4.18 -7.04
N GLN A 188 0.79 4.80 -6.57
CA GLN A 188 -0.42 5.03 -7.37
C GLN A 188 -0.13 5.88 -8.62
N MET A 189 0.65 6.96 -8.50
CA MET A 189 1.07 7.80 -9.62
C MET A 189 1.87 7.00 -10.66
N VAL A 190 2.84 6.20 -10.21
CA VAL A 190 3.67 5.36 -11.09
C VAL A 190 2.83 4.30 -11.80
N GLN A 191 1.84 3.72 -11.12
CA GLN A 191 0.93 2.75 -11.75
C GLN A 191 0.08 3.38 -12.87
N LEU A 192 -0.30 4.64 -12.75
CA LEU A 192 -1.14 5.33 -13.74
C LEU A 192 -0.34 5.93 -14.89
N PHE A 193 0.84 6.50 -14.62
CA PHE A 193 1.55 7.36 -15.57
C PHE A 193 3.01 6.97 -15.81
N GLY A 194 3.50 5.94 -15.11
CA GLY A 194 4.93 5.58 -15.15
C GLY A 194 5.82 6.56 -14.41
N GLU A 195 7.10 6.56 -14.73
CA GLU A 195 8.12 7.39 -14.10
C GLU A 195 8.09 8.82 -14.62
N PRO A 196 8.10 9.86 -13.76
CA PRO A 196 8.11 11.26 -14.19
C PRO A 196 9.48 11.66 -14.74
N GLN A 197 9.50 12.64 -15.66
CA GLN A 197 10.74 13.21 -16.20
C GLN A 197 11.48 14.09 -15.19
N GLN A 198 10.74 14.79 -14.35
CA GLN A 198 11.25 15.68 -13.30
C GLN A 198 10.33 15.65 -12.10
N SER A 199 10.90 15.87 -10.93
CA SER A 199 10.15 15.96 -9.68
C SER A 199 10.79 16.99 -8.75
N VAL A 200 9.96 17.59 -7.90
CA VAL A 200 10.39 18.47 -6.81
C VAL A 200 9.40 18.35 -5.67
N VAL A 201 9.87 18.36 -4.41
CA VAL A 201 9.03 18.26 -3.23
C VAL A 201 9.44 19.26 -2.16
N THR A 202 8.45 19.87 -1.53
CA THR A 202 8.59 20.68 -0.31
C THR A 202 8.17 19.85 0.89
N PHE A 203 8.98 19.89 1.95
CA PHE A 203 8.68 19.27 3.25
C PHE A 203 8.59 20.34 4.31
N ASP A 204 7.74 20.10 5.29
CA ASP A 204 7.67 20.94 6.48
C ASP A 204 7.30 20.11 7.71
N THR A 205 7.61 20.68 8.89
CA THR A 205 7.23 20.16 10.19
C THR A 205 6.37 21.22 10.86
N GLN A 206 5.06 21.07 10.73
CA GLN A 206 4.07 22.11 11.06
C GLN A 206 3.48 21.97 12.47
N ARG A 207 3.47 20.75 13.03
CA ARG A 207 2.91 20.50 14.36
C ARG A 207 3.92 20.83 15.45
N GLU A 208 3.46 21.49 16.49
CA GLU A 208 4.30 21.82 17.66
C GLU A 208 4.85 20.54 18.31
N GLY A 209 6.16 20.50 18.52
CA GLY A 209 6.86 19.34 19.11
C GLY A 209 7.12 18.17 18.16
N ALA A 210 6.69 18.24 16.90
CA ALA A 210 7.04 17.22 15.92
C ALA A 210 8.53 17.27 15.57
N SER A 211 9.13 16.11 15.32
CA SER A 211 10.56 16.00 14.98
C SER A 211 10.80 15.41 13.58
N SER A 212 9.78 14.90 12.93
CA SER A 212 9.81 14.44 11.55
C SER A 212 8.81 15.22 10.69
N PRO A 213 9.04 15.34 9.36
CA PRO A 213 8.13 16.07 8.49
C PRO A 213 6.72 15.50 8.54
N ASP A 214 5.73 16.37 8.73
CA ASP A 214 4.30 16.05 8.79
C ASP A 214 3.48 16.71 7.67
N PHE A 215 4.19 17.33 6.73
CA PHE A 215 3.69 17.94 5.52
C PHE A 215 4.61 17.64 4.35
N PHE A 216 4.03 17.36 3.18
CA PHE A 216 4.73 17.43 1.90
C PHE A 216 3.81 17.92 0.79
N HIS A 217 4.43 18.60 -0.19
CA HIS A 217 3.78 18.96 -1.44
C HIS A 217 4.77 18.74 -2.58
N GLY A 218 4.45 17.79 -3.47
CA GLY A 218 5.33 17.38 -4.57
C GLY A 218 4.70 17.66 -5.93
N THR A 219 5.51 18.14 -6.87
CA THR A 219 5.14 18.31 -8.29
C THR A 219 5.98 17.38 -9.14
N PHE A 220 5.32 16.63 -10.04
CA PHE A 220 5.92 15.65 -10.93
C PHE A 220 5.56 16.01 -12.38
N VAL A 221 6.58 16.06 -13.22
CA VAL A 221 6.48 16.57 -14.60
C VAL A 221 6.57 15.42 -15.58
N TYR A 222 5.56 15.31 -16.42
CA TYR A 222 5.51 14.44 -17.59
C TYR A 222 5.43 15.31 -18.86
N PRO A 223 5.62 14.79 -20.07
CA PRO A 223 5.62 15.60 -21.31
C PRO A 223 4.38 16.48 -21.47
N SER A 224 3.20 15.95 -21.18
CA SER A 224 1.92 16.67 -21.34
C SER A 224 1.05 16.69 -20.09
N LEU A 225 1.55 16.19 -18.94
CA LEU A 225 0.81 16.08 -17.70
C LEU A 225 1.60 16.70 -16.54
N ARG A 226 0.89 17.32 -15.61
CA ARG A 226 1.41 17.72 -14.30
C ARG A 226 0.69 16.93 -13.23
N VAL A 227 1.47 16.26 -12.35
CA VAL A 227 0.95 15.56 -11.19
C VAL A 227 1.36 16.30 -9.93
N VAL A 228 0.42 16.47 -9.03
CA VAL A 228 0.62 17.02 -7.69
C VAL A 228 0.26 15.95 -6.66
N LEU A 229 1.19 15.69 -5.74
CA LEU A 229 0.95 14.82 -4.59
C LEU A 229 1.09 15.63 -3.31
N HIS A 230 0.09 15.55 -2.44
CA HIS A 230 0.04 16.29 -1.21
C HIS A 230 -0.29 15.39 -0.03
N GLY A 231 0.40 15.59 1.08
CA GLY A 231 0.14 14.91 2.35
C GLY A 231 0.38 15.81 3.55
N THR A 232 -0.53 15.77 4.51
CA THR A 232 -0.39 16.51 5.78
C THR A 232 -1.11 15.80 6.92
N LEU A 233 -0.61 16.00 8.14
CA LEU A 233 -1.28 15.58 9.38
C LEU A 233 -2.03 16.72 10.06
N LEU A 234 -2.15 17.89 9.42
CA LEU A 234 -2.76 19.09 10.01
C LEU A 234 -3.81 19.70 9.09
N SER A 235 -4.75 18.88 8.62
CA SER A 235 -5.90 19.36 7.83
C SER A 235 -7.22 18.92 8.45
N ALA A 236 -7.95 19.85 9.04
CA ALA A 236 -9.27 19.60 9.59
C ALA A 236 -10.37 19.56 8.50
N TRP A 237 -10.08 20.09 7.31
CA TRP A 237 -10.92 19.97 6.13
C TRP A 237 -10.34 18.92 5.20
N GLU A 238 -11.19 18.03 4.72
CA GLU A 238 -10.78 16.98 3.79
C GLU A 238 -10.85 17.51 2.35
N PRO A 239 -9.71 17.78 1.68
CA PRO A 239 -9.69 18.12 0.26
C PRO A 239 -10.10 16.92 -0.58
N PRO A 240 -10.38 17.11 -1.90
CA PRO A 240 -10.57 15.98 -2.78
C PRO A 240 -9.42 15.00 -2.69
N ARG A 241 -9.75 13.70 -2.57
CA ARG A 241 -8.75 12.62 -2.63
C ARG A 241 -8.08 12.60 -4.00
N PHE A 242 -8.89 12.85 -5.06
CA PHE A 242 -8.41 13.03 -6.43
C PHE A 242 -9.09 14.20 -7.10
N ARG A 243 -8.30 15.01 -7.82
CA ARG A 243 -8.74 16.05 -8.74
C ARG A 243 -8.01 15.89 -10.07
N ILE A 244 -8.75 15.66 -11.15
CA ILE A 244 -8.18 15.32 -12.45
C ILE A 244 -8.80 16.23 -13.51
N ASN A 245 -7.96 16.86 -14.35
CA ASN A 245 -8.41 17.64 -15.48
C ASN A 245 -7.85 17.05 -16.78
N GLY A 246 -8.71 16.82 -17.73
CA GLY A 246 -8.36 16.37 -19.06
C GLY A 246 -8.90 17.31 -20.15
N THR A 247 -8.69 16.95 -21.40
CA THR A 247 -9.11 17.76 -22.56
C THR A 247 -10.62 17.75 -22.80
N GLU A 248 -11.33 16.76 -22.25
CA GLU A 248 -12.78 16.58 -22.46
C GLU A 248 -13.61 16.67 -21.18
N GLY A 249 -12.95 16.83 -20.03
CA GLY A 249 -13.65 16.96 -18.77
C GLY A 249 -12.73 16.98 -17.56
N SER A 250 -13.36 17.11 -16.39
CA SER A 250 -12.71 17.07 -15.09
C SER A 250 -13.39 16.06 -14.18
N PHE A 251 -12.65 15.50 -13.24
CA PHE A 251 -13.16 14.55 -12.26
C PHE A 251 -12.71 14.94 -10.86
N VAL A 252 -13.60 14.82 -9.90
CA VAL A 252 -13.33 15.06 -8.49
C VAL A 252 -13.88 13.89 -7.67
N LYS A 253 -13.07 13.37 -6.75
CA LYS A 253 -13.45 12.31 -5.82
C LYS A 253 -13.04 12.69 -4.42
N TYR A 254 -13.98 12.63 -3.51
CA TYR A 254 -13.75 12.80 -2.07
C TYR A 254 -13.72 11.44 -1.36
N GLY A 255 -13.28 11.44 -0.12
CA GLY A 255 -13.30 10.31 0.80
C GLY A 255 -12.10 9.38 0.68
N GLN A 256 -11.75 8.78 1.81
CA GLN A 256 -10.75 7.71 1.91
C GLN A 256 -11.41 6.37 1.63
N ASP A 257 -10.60 5.37 1.25
CA ASP A 257 -11.06 4.00 1.10
C ASP A 257 -11.53 3.43 2.45
N PRO A 258 -12.72 2.78 2.52
CA PRO A 258 -13.28 2.31 3.78
C PRO A 258 -12.68 1.00 4.30
N GLN A 259 -11.89 0.27 3.51
CA GLN A 259 -11.45 -1.09 3.83
C GLN A 259 -10.57 -1.16 5.08
N GLU A 260 -9.66 -0.19 5.30
CA GLU A 260 -8.82 -0.15 6.50
C GLU A 260 -9.68 0.04 7.76
N ALA A 261 -10.64 0.96 7.72
CA ALA A 261 -11.59 1.16 8.82
C ALA A 261 -12.44 -0.09 9.08
N ALA A 262 -12.90 -0.76 8.02
CA ALA A 262 -13.63 -2.02 8.11
C ALA A 262 -12.79 -3.14 8.76
N LEU A 263 -11.51 -3.26 8.38
CA LEU A 263 -10.58 -4.20 9.02
C LEU A 263 -10.41 -3.91 10.50
N VAL A 264 -10.22 -2.65 10.89
CA VAL A 264 -10.09 -2.25 12.31
C VAL A 264 -11.39 -2.53 13.08
N ALA A 265 -12.55 -2.28 12.47
CA ALA A 265 -13.85 -2.55 13.06
C ALA A 265 -14.20 -4.06 13.16
N GLY A 266 -13.39 -4.93 12.59
CA GLY A 266 -13.61 -6.36 12.67
C GLY A 266 -14.52 -6.93 11.58
N ILE A 267 -14.86 -6.17 10.56
CA ILE A 267 -15.63 -6.63 9.39
C ILE A 267 -14.77 -7.63 8.60
N GLU A 268 -15.39 -8.72 8.18
CA GLU A 268 -14.70 -9.79 7.44
C GLU A 268 -14.36 -9.32 6.01
N PRO A 269 -13.09 -9.44 5.59
CA PRO A 269 -12.68 -9.09 4.23
C PRO A 269 -13.44 -9.90 3.16
N GLY A 270 -13.96 -9.20 2.16
CA GLY A 270 -14.72 -9.83 1.07
C GLY A 270 -16.18 -10.16 1.42
N SER A 271 -16.68 -9.81 2.62
CA SER A 271 -18.10 -9.91 2.95
C SER A 271 -18.98 -9.00 2.07
N PRO A 272 -20.31 -9.22 1.98
CA PRO A 272 -21.19 -8.35 1.23
C PRO A 272 -21.05 -6.88 1.63
N GLY A 273 -20.87 -5.98 0.63
CA GLY A 273 -20.60 -4.56 0.85
C GLY A 273 -19.13 -4.21 1.16
N TRP A 274 -18.23 -5.20 1.18
CA TRP A 274 -16.80 -4.94 1.36
C TRP A 274 -16.27 -3.96 0.33
N GLY A 275 -15.51 -2.95 0.79
CA GLY A 275 -14.86 -1.95 -0.07
C GLY A 275 -15.82 -0.96 -0.75
N HIS A 276 -17.13 -1.05 -0.49
CA HIS A 276 -18.10 -0.11 -1.02
C HIS A 276 -17.94 1.27 -0.37
N ASP A 277 -17.99 2.30 -1.19
CA ASP A 277 -17.93 3.70 -0.76
C ASP A 277 -19.21 4.44 -1.16
N GLU A 278 -19.88 4.98 -0.18
CA GLU A 278 -21.11 5.80 -0.34
C GLU A 278 -20.88 7.12 -1.10
N LEU A 279 -19.63 7.55 -1.24
CA LEU A 279 -19.26 8.81 -1.88
C LEU A 279 -18.89 8.61 -3.35
N PRO A 280 -19.80 8.82 -4.31
CA PRO A 280 -19.44 8.73 -5.73
C PRO A 280 -18.49 9.86 -6.13
N GLY A 281 -17.83 9.70 -7.27
CA GLY A 281 -17.09 10.77 -7.92
C GLY A 281 -18.05 11.70 -8.69
N THR A 282 -17.56 12.89 -9.02
CA THR A 282 -18.29 13.84 -9.89
C THR A 282 -17.47 14.07 -11.15
N LEU A 283 -18.09 13.81 -12.29
CA LEU A 283 -17.55 14.08 -13.61
C LEU A 283 -18.16 15.38 -14.14
N TYR A 284 -17.30 16.32 -14.52
CA TYR A 284 -17.66 17.60 -15.09
C TYR A 284 -17.34 17.59 -16.58
N ARG A 285 -18.31 17.91 -17.41
CA ARG A 285 -18.14 18.10 -18.85
C ARG A 285 -18.72 19.41 -19.30
N ARG A 286 -18.20 19.95 -20.40
CA ARG A 286 -18.74 21.16 -20.98
C ARG A 286 -19.58 20.83 -22.20
N GLU A 287 -20.83 21.32 -22.22
CA GLU A 287 -21.75 21.25 -23.35
C GLU A 287 -22.12 22.68 -23.76
N GLY A 288 -21.51 23.19 -24.81
CA GLY A 288 -21.59 24.60 -25.17
C GLY A 288 -21.02 25.49 -24.05
N ASP A 289 -21.83 26.41 -23.52
CA ASP A 289 -21.44 27.30 -22.43
C ASP A 289 -21.78 26.77 -21.03
N LYS A 290 -22.40 25.60 -20.95
CA LYS A 290 -22.80 25.00 -19.67
C LYS A 290 -21.80 23.95 -19.20
N VAL A 291 -21.58 23.91 -17.88
CA VAL A 291 -20.92 22.82 -17.21
C VAL A 291 -21.98 21.83 -16.77
N ILE A 292 -21.84 20.59 -17.20
CA ILE A 292 -22.72 19.48 -16.82
C ILE A 292 -21.98 18.64 -15.78
N GLU A 293 -22.64 18.42 -14.65
CA GLU A 293 -22.16 17.56 -13.59
C GLU A 293 -22.87 16.20 -13.67
N THR A 294 -22.09 15.13 -13.63
CA THR A 294 -22.62 13.76 -13.67
C THR A 294 -22.00 12.95 -12.54
N THR A 295 -22.84 12.24 -11.80
CA THR A 295 -22.38 11.26 -10.81
C THR A 295 -21.64 10.12 -11.52
N TYR A 296 -20.43 9.80 -11.02
CA TYR A 296 -19.65 8.69 -11.51
C TYR A 296 -19.53 7.64 -10.40
N HIS A 297 -20.23 6.53 -10.60
CA HIS A 297 -20.18 5.39 -9.66
C HIS A 297 -18.87 4.64 -9.85
N GLY A 298 -18.18 4.47 -8.74
CA GLY A 298 -16.85 3.86 -8.70
C GLY A 298 -16.86 2.35 -8.75
N VAL A 299 -15.69 1.82 -8.44
CA VAL A 299 -15.43 0.39 -8.26
C VAL A 299 -15.21 0.14 -6.78
N ASP A 300 -15.75 -0.93 -6.24
CA ASP A 300 -15.52 -1.31 -4.86
C ASP A 300 -14.05 -1.66 -4.60
N GLY A 301 -13.55 -1.34 -3.43
CA GLY A 301 -12.19 -1.68 -3.02
C GLY A 301 -12.04 -3.19 -2.81
N ASN A 302 -10.81 -3.72 -3.02
CA ASN A 302 -10.59 -5.17 -2.98
C ASN A 302 -9.22 -5.55 -2.41
N TYR A 303 -8.95 -5.24 -1.15
CA TYR A 303 -7.71 -5.67 -0.50
C TYR A 303 -7.48 -7.20 -0.50
N PRO A 304 -8.53 -8.05 -0.37
CA PRO A 304 -8.33 -9.50 -0.49
C PRO A 304 -7.66 -9.95 -1.77
N ALA A 305 -7.85 -9.22 -2.88
CA ALA A 305 -7.24 -9.56 -4.16
C ALA A 305 -5.71 -9.62 -4.11
N PHE A 306 -5.05 -8.84 -3.23
CA PHE A 306 -3.61 -8.91 -3.04
C PHE A 306 -3.15 -10.31 -2.62
N TYR A 307 -3.72 -10.85 -1.55
CA TYR A 307 -3.31 -12.15 -1.04
C TYR A 307 -3.83 -13.32 -1.88
N LEU A 308 -4.98 -13.18 -2.53
CA LEU A 308 -5.46 -14.17 -3.51
C LEU A 308 -4.47 -14.31 -4.68
N GLN A 309 -4.05 -13.20 -5.27
CA GLN A 309 -3.06 -13.21 -6.34
C GLN A 309 -1.68 -13.68 -5.87
N LEU A 310 -1.26 -13.28 -4.66
CA LEU A 310 0.01 -13.75 -4.09
C LEU A 310 0.02 -15.25 -3.86
N ARG A 311 -1.07 -15.82 -3.33
CA ARG A 311 -1.25 -17.28 -3.19
C ARG A 311 -1.05 -18.00 -4.53
N ASP A 312 -1.71 -17.49 -5.57
CA ASP A 312 -1.63 -18.08 -6.90
C ASP A 312 -0.23 -17.92 -7.51
N ALA A 313 0.46 -16.83 -7.20
CA ALA A 313 1.87 -16.64 -7.58
C ALA A 313 2.81 -17.61 -6.85
N LEU A 314 2.60 -17.85 -5.56
CA LEU A 314 3.36 -18.85 -4.78
C LEU A 314 3.18 -20.26 -5.32
N ARG A 315 2.05 -20.53 -5.97
CA ARG A 315 1.75 -21.80 -6.68
C ARG A 315 2.25 -21.82 -8.12
N GLY A 316 2.89 -20.76 -8.60
CA GLY A 316 3.40 -20.65 -9.97
C GLY A 316 2.33 -20.46 -11.04
N ILE A 317 1.10 -20.03 -10.68
CA ILE A 317 -0.02 -19.88 -11.61
C ILE A 317 -0.02 -18.49 -12.29
N VAL A 318 0.32 -17.45 -11.55
CA VAL A 318 0.32 -16.06 -12.01
C VAL A 318 1.54 -15.30 -11.49
N GLU A 319 1.76 -14.09 -12.00
CA GLU A 319 2.78 -13.18 -11.46
C GLU A 319 2.35 -12.59 -10.10
N PRO A 320 3.30 -12.23 -9.22
CA PRO A 320 2.99 -11.56 -7.95
C PRO A 320 2.19 -10.26 -8.14
N PRO A 321 1.33 -9.88 -7.17
CA PRO A 321 0.49 -8.69 -7.28
C PRO A 321 1.29 -7.38 -7.39
N VAL A 322 2.49 -7.37 -6.82
CA VAL A 322 3.45 -6.26 -6.91
C VAL A 322 4.82 -6.83 -7.23
N LYS A 323 5.37 -6.42 -8.37
CA LYS A 323 6.75 -6.77 -8.75
C LYS A 323 7.72 -5.87 -8.02
N VAL A 324 8.88 -6.40 -7.65
CA VAL A 324 9.91 -5.65 -6.92
C VAL A 324 10.39 -4.43 -7.70
N GLU A 325 10.49 -4.55 -9.03
CA GLU A 325 10.90 -3.46 -9.93
C GLU A 325 9.99 -2.23 -9.83
N GLN A 326 8.69 -2.45 -9.60
CA GLN A 326 7.72 -1.35 -9.41
C GLN A 326 7.97 -0.63 -8.07
N ALA A 327 8.27 -1.39 -7.01
CA ALA A 327 8.63 -0.80 -5.73
C ALA A 327 9.99 -0.09 -5.77
N LEU A 328 10.96 -0.59 -6.55
CA LEU A 328 12.23 0.08 -6.81
C LEU A 328 12.02 1.45 -7.45
N THR A 329 11.13 1.57 -8.44
CA THR A 329 10.77 2.86 -9.04
C THR A 329 10.20 3.81 -8.00
N THR A 330 9.26 3.34 -7.17
CA THR A 330 8.72 4.13 -6.06
C THR A 330 9.82 4.60 -5.10
N MET A 331 10.74 3.71 -4.72
CA MET A 331 11.84 4.04 -3.82
C MET A 331 12.82 5.05 -4.43
N ARG A 332 13.14 4.91 -5.73
CA ARG A 332 14.00 5.89 -6.44
C ARG A 332 13.37 7.28 -6.42
N ILE A 333 12.07 7.41 -6.61
CA ILE A 333 11.37 8.70 -6.52
C ILE A 333 11.42 9.23 -5.09
N ILE A 334 11.16 8.39 -4.08
CA ILE A 334 11.20 8.80 -2.66
C ILE A 334 12.57 9.35 -2.27
N GLU A 335 13.65 8.67 -2.67
CA GLU A 335 15.01 9.01 -2.26
C GLU A 335 15.60 10.16 -3.08
N ASN A 336 15.37 10.18 -4.40
CA ASN A 336 16.06 11.07 -5.34
C ASN A 336 15.28 12.34 -5.70
N THR A 337 14.00 12.49 -5.29
CA THR A 337 13.26 13.73 -5.57
C THR A 337 13.92 14.90 -4.85
N PRO A 338 14.34 15.97 -5.60
CA PRO A 338 14.91 17.18 -5.00
C PRO A 338 13.97 17.83 -3.99
N ARG A 339 14.56 18.29 -2.90
CA ARG A 339 13.86 18.96 -1.79
C ARG A 339 14.11 20.46 -1.90
N LEU A 340 13.04 21.25 -1.78
CA LEU A 340 13.11 22.72 -1.69
C LEU A 340 13.04 23.17 -0.24
#